data_ef2156a252181bc3494215c0b0515808
#
_entry.id   ef2156a252181bc3494215c0b0515808
#
_cell.length_a   1.000
_cell.length_b   1.000
_cell.length_c   1.000
_cell.angle_alpha   90.00
_cell.angle_beta   90.00
_cell.angle_gamma   90.00
#
_symmetry.space_group_name_H-M   'P 1'
#
loop_
_entity.id
_entity.type
_entity.pdbx_description
1 polymer ?
#
loop_
_entity_poly.entity_id
_entity_poly.type
_entity_poly.pdbx_seq_one_letter_code
_entity_poly.pdbx_strand_id
1 'polypeptide(L)'
;MDRHLVISSDCHAGLQPELYRDYLDPKHRDAFDAALPIQMAMIEESEKKFLVKEVNEQWREGRDQALSGAWDHGERVRVLDADGVAGEIIFPDGITEKNTPPFGAGLGLPTEGVDAELQWAGARAHNRWLAEL
;
A
#
# COMPACT_ATOMS: atom_id res chain seq x y z
N MET A 1 -34.81 3.26 14.79
CA MET A 1 -34.05 3.42 13.54
C MET A 1 -33.12 2.20 13.43
N ASP A 2 -33.36 1.34 12.46
CA ASP A 2 -32.47 0.19 12.24
C ASP A 2 -31.11 0.73 11.75
N ARG A 3 -30.05 0.42 12.48
CA ARG A 3 -28.69 0.77 12.07
C ARG A 3 -28.18 -0.31 11.14
N HIS A 4 -27.81 0.06 9.95
CA HIS A 4 -27.12 -0.86 9.04
C HIS A 4 -25.64 -0.94 9.41
N LEU A 5 -25.12 -2.15 9.43
CA LEU A 5 -23.67 -2.38 9.51
C LEU A 5 -23.08 -2.21 8.11
N VAL A 6 -22.22 -1.23 7.93
CA VAL A 6 -21.52 -0.99 6.66
C VAL A 6 -20.12 -1.58 6.76
N ILE A 7 -19.78 -2.45 5.81
CA ILE A 7 -18.44 -3.02 5.70
C ILE A 7 -17.93 -2.68 4.29
N SER A 8 -16.75 -2.05 4.20
CA SER A 8 -16.08 -1.86 2.93
C SER A 8 -15.36 -3.14 2.53
N SER A 9 -15.56 -3.59 1.29
CA SER A 9 -15.01 -4.86 0.80
C SER A 9 -13.79 -4.70 -0.12
N ASP A 10 -13.37 -3.47 -0.38
CA ASP A 10 -12.28 -3.17 -1.31
C ASP A 10 -11.52 -1.93 -0.83
N CYS A 11 -10.76 -2.11 0.24
CA CYS A 11 -9.88 -1.10 0.78
C CYS A 11 -8.42 -1.49 0.57
N HIS A 12 -7.57 -0.49 0.50
CA HIS A 12 -6.14 -0.68 0.34
C HIS A 12 -5.37 -0.03 1.49
N ALA A 13 -4.28 -0.66 1.89
CA ALA A 13 -3.33 -0.12 2.85
C ALA A 13 -1.92 -0.61 2.52
N GLY A 14 -0.94 0.23 2.74
CA GLY A 14 0.44 -0.09 2.50
C GLY A 14 1.37 0.90 3.19
N LEU A 15 2.48 0.40 3.67
CA LEU A 15 3.55 1.21 4.24
C LEU A 15 4.32 1.90 3.12
N GLN A 16 4.93 3.04 3.42
CA GLN A 16 5.87 3.67 2.50
C GLN A 16 6.98 2.68 2.13
N PRO A 17 7.33 2.52 0.83
CA PRO A 17 8.16 1.43 0.35
C PRO A 17 9.47 1.25 1.11
N GLU A 18 10.16 2.34 1.45
CA GLU A 18 11.46 2.33 2.12
C GLU A 18 11.39 1.71 3.52
N LEU A 19 10.27 1.90 4.22
CA LEU A 19 10.07 1.46 5.59
C LEU A 19 9.83 -0.06 5.70
N TYR A 20 9.47 -0.72 4.60
CA TYR A 20 9.33 -2.19 4.60
C TYR A 20 10.62 -2.93 4.93
N ARG A 21 11.78 -2.26 4.79
CA ARG A 21 13.08 -2.83 5.12
C ARG A 21 13.14 -3.39 6.54
N ASP A 22 12.50 -2.72 7.49
CA ASP A 22 12.52 -3.11 8.90
C ASP A 22 11.67 -4.36 9.18
N TYR A 23 10.68 -4.62 8.33
CA TYR A 23 9.80 -5.78 8.41
C TYR A 23 10.31 -7.00 7.65
N LEU A 24 11.37 -6.84 6.84
CA LEU A 24 11.98 -7.95 6.11
C LEU A 24 12.90 -8.79 7.01
N ASP A 25 12.92 -10.09 6.72
CA ASP A 25 13.94 -10.97 7.28
C ASP A 25 15.34 -10.44 6.90
N PRO A 26 16.31 -10.40 7.84
CA PRO A 26 17.62 -9.80 7.58
C PRO A 26 18.32 -10.31 6.32
N LYS A 27 18.16 -11.59 6.00
CA LYS A 27 18.76 -12.22 4.81
C LYS A 27 18.27 -11.64 3.47
N HIS A 28 17.15 -10.92 3.45
CA HIS A 28 16.57 -10.35 2.24
C HIS A 28 16.79 -8.84 2.10
N ARG A 29 17.39 -8.18 3.10
CA ARG A 29 17.53 -6.72 3.11
C ARG A 29 18.46 -6.20 2.01
N ASP A 30 19.54 -6.89 1.72
CA ASP A 30 20.45 -6.50 0.63
C ASP A 30 19.75 -6.62 -0.74
N ALA A 31 18.96 -7.67 -0.94
CA ALA A 31 18.15 -7.83 -2.15
C ALA A 31 17.08 -6.74 -2.26
N PHE A 32 16.49 -6.34 -1.15
CA PHE A 32 15.53 -5.25 -1.10
C PHE A 32 16.18 -3.90 -1.44
N ASP A 33 17.33 -3.59 -0.84
CA ASP A 33 18.06 -2.35 -1.09
C ASP A 33 18.43 -2.21 -2.58
N ALA A 34 18.75 -3.34 -3.24
CA ALA A 34 19.02 -3.37 -4.69
C ALA A 34 17.75 -3.24 -5.54
N ALA A 35 16.62 -3.80 -5.10
CA ALA A 35 15.35 -3.81 -5.84
C ALA A 35 14.55 -2.51 -5.68
N LEU A 36 14.65 -1.83 -4.56
CA LEU A 36 13.83 -0.66 -4.23
C LEU A 36 13.90 0.45 -5.30
N PRO A 37 15.07 0.89 -5.80
CA PRO A 37 15.12 1.91 -6.84
C PRO A 37 14.42 1.49 -8.13
N ILE A 38 14.49 0.20 -8.47
CA ILE A 38 13.83 -0.36 -9.66
C ILE A 38 12.32 -0.35 -9.45
N GLN A 39 11.86 -0.78 -8.29
CA GLN A 39 10.43 -0.76 -7.93
C GLN A 39 9.87 0.67 -8.00
N MET A 40 10.58 1.65 -7.44
CA MET A 40 10.15 3.05 -7.46
C MET A 40 10.07 3.60 -8.90
N ALA A 41 11.04 3.28 -9.75
CA ALA A 41 11.00 3.67 -11.16
C ALA A 41 9.81 3.03 -11.91
N MET A 42 9.49 1.77 -11.61
CA MET A 42 8.32 1.09 -12.20
C MET A 42 7.00 1.73 -11.74
N ILE A 43 6.90 2.13 -10.48
CA ILE A 43 5.72 2.84 -9.95
C ILE A 43 5.54 4.17 -10.68
N GLU A 44 6.59 4.98 -10.79
CA GLU A 44 6.54 6.25 -11.50
C GLU A 44 6.14 6.10 -12.99
N GLU A 45 6.66 5.09 -13.66
CA GLU A 45 6.29 4.82 -15.05
C GLU A 45 4.84 4.37 -15.17
N SER A 46 4.36 3.56 -14.23
CA SER A 46 2.97 3.13 -14.17
C SER A 46 2.02 4.30 -13.90
N GLU A 47 2.38 5.21 -13.01
CA GLU A 47 1.62 6.43 -12.78
C GLU A 47 1.48 7.25 -14.06
N LYS A 48 2.58 7.49 -14.78
CA LYS A 48 2.55 8.23 -16.05
C LYS A 48 1.68 7.55 -17.11
N LYS A 49 1.58 6.24 -17.08
CA LYS A 49 0.82 5.47 -18.07
C LYS A 49 -0.67 5.38 -17.75
N PHE A 50 -1.04 5.26 -16.48
CA PHE A 50 -2.40 4.95 -16.06
C PHE A 50 -3.13 6.12 -15.41
N LEU A 51 -2.43 7.13 -14.95
CA LEU A 51 -3.04 8.28 -14.28
C LEU A 51 -2.92 9.55 -15.13
N VAL A 52 -3.98 10.34 -15.14
CA VAL A 52 -3.95 11.70 -15.66
C VAL A 52 -3.45 12.60 -14.54
N LYS A 53 -2.23 13.11 -14.69
CA LYS A 53 -1.49 13.83 -13.65
C LYS A 53 -2.30 14.96 -13.03
N GLU A 54 -2.89 15.83 -13.85
CA GLU A 54 -3.64 17.00 -13.40
C GLU A 54 -4.87 16.59 -12.56
N VAL A 55 -5.55 15.53 -12.97
CA VAL A 55 -6.73 15.00 -12.25
C VAL A 55 -6.29 14.39 -10.91
N ASN A 56 -5.18 13.65 -10.90
CA ASN A 56 -4.67 13.03 -9.69
C ASN A 56 -4.18 14.08 -8.68
N GLU A 57 -3.46 15.12 -9.13
CA GLU A 57 -3.02 16.23 -8.28
C GLU A 57 -4.22 16.99 -7.70
N GLN A 58 -5.21 17.32 -8.52
CA GLN A 58 -6.43 17.97 -8.06
C GLN A 58 -7.21 17.11 -7.06
N TRP A 59 -7.27 15.80 -7.28
CA TRP A 59 -7.95 14.89 -6.36
C TRP A 59 -7.23 14.81 -5.00
N ARG A 60 -5.89 14.87 -4.98
CA ARG A 60 -5.09 14.86 -3.75
C ARG A 60 -5.16 16.16 -2.97
N GLU A 61 -5.43 17.27 -3.64
CA GLU A 61 -5.44 18.59 -3.02
C GLU A 61 -6.35 18.64 -1.79
N GLY A 62 -5.79 18.99 -0.64
CA GLY A 62 -6.49 19.06 0.64
C GLY A 62 -6.87 17.72 1.28
N ARG A 63 -6.39 16.58 0.74
CA ARG A 63 -6.67 15.22 1.26
C ARG A 63 -5.47 14.54 1.89
N ASP A 64 -4.34 15.21 2.02
CA ASP A 64 -3.09 14.59 2.53
C ASP A 64 -3.29 13.88 3.87
N GLN A 65 -4.07 14.48 4.78
CA GLN A 65 -4.36 13.87 6.06
C GLN A 65 -5.20 12.59 5.92
N ALA A 66 -6.25 12.60 5.12
CA ALA A 66 -7.08 11.41 4.92
C ALA A 66 -6.32 10.31 4.17
N LEU A 67 -5.45 10.69 3.22
CA LEU A 67 -4.60 9.76 2.49
C LEU A 67 -3.57 9.06 3.39
N SER A 68 -3.13 9.71 4.48
CA SER A 68 -2.24 9.08 5.45
C SER A 68 -2.88 7.87 6.14
N GLY A 69 -4.20 7.72 6.10
CA GLY A 69 -4.90 6.51 6.53
C GLY A 69 -4.50 5.23 5.78
N ALA A 70 -3.75 5.35 4.66
CA ALA A 70 -3.14 4.20 4.00
C ALA A 70 -2.08 3.51 4.88
N TRP A 71 -1.45 4.22 5.81
CA TRP A 71 -0.40 3.72 6.71
C TRP A 71 -0.53 4.17 8.17
N ASP A 72 -1.40 5.11 8.48
CA ASP A 72 -1.65 5.61 9.84
C ASP A 72 -2.97 5.06 10.37
N HIS A 73 -2.90 4.19 11.38
CA HIS A 73 -4.08 3.56 11.98
C HIS A 73 -5.07 4.57 12.55
N GLY A 74 -4.56 5.58 13.29
CA GLY A 74 -5.44 6.57 13.94
C GLY A 74 -6.23 7.37 12.91
N GLU A 75 -5.57 7.78 11.83
CA GLU A 75 -6.22 8.52 10.75
C GLU A 75 -7.19 7.62 9.97
N ARG A 76 -6.81 6.36 9.74
CA ARG A 76 -7.68 5.38 9.10
C ARG A 76 -8.99 5.19 9.86
N VAL A 77 -8.92 4.92 11.16
CA VAL A 77 -10.10 4.76 12.01
C VAL A 77 -10.95 6.04 12.03
N ARG A 78 -10.33 7.20 12.10
CA ARG A 78 -11.03 8.49 12.05
C ARG A 78 -11.85 8.66 10.75
N VAL A 79 -11.28 8.27 9.61
CA VAL A 79 -11.98 8.36 8.31
C VAL A 79 -13.13 7.35 8.27
N LEU A 80 -12.90 6.10 8.67
CA LEU A 80 -13.93 5.06 8.72
C LEU A 80 -15.10 5.46 9.62
N ASP A 81 -14.81 6.00 10.80
CA ASP A 81 -15.84 6.48 11.72
C ASP A 81 -16.65 7.64 11.13
N ALA A 82 -16.00 8.59 10.46
CA ALA A 82 -16.65 9.72 9.81
C ALA A 82 -17.57 9.26 8.67
N ASP A 83 -17.21 8.22 7.94
CA ASP A 83 -17.98 7.63 6.85
C ASP A 83 -19.02 6.62 7.33
N GLY A 84 -19.04 6.29 8.63
CA GLY A 84 -19.96 5.31 9.22
C GLY A 84 -19.65 3.86 8.81
N VAL A 85 -18.40 3.58 8.45
CA VAL A 85 -17.93 2.24 8.09
C VAL A 85 -17.46 1.52 9.35
N ALA A 86 -18.05 0.36 9.62
CA ALA A 86 -17.80 -0.42 10.84
C ALA A 86 -16.65 -1.44 10.69
N GLY A 87 -16.24 -1.71 9.49
CA GLY A 87 -15.12 -2.64 9.20
C GLY A 87 -14.77 -2.63 7.73
N GLU A 88 -13.60 -3.20 7.42
CA GLU A 88 -13.09 -3.23 6.05
C GLU A 88 -12.31 -4.50 5.76
N ILE A 89 -12.25 -4.86 4.48
CA ILE A 89 -11.32 -5.86 3.95
C ILE A 89 -10.20 -5.09 3.27
N ILE A 90 -8.97 -5.30 3.73
CA ILE A 90 -7.79 -4.57 3.26
C ILE A 90 -6.98 -5.46 2.31
N PHE A 91 -6.70 -4.93 1.13
CA PHE A 91 -5.75 -5.50 0.18
C PHE A 91 -4.43 -4.74 0.21
N PRO A 92 -3.31 -5.38 -0.16
CA PRO A 92 -2.04 -4.68 -0.35
C PRO A 92 -2.21 -3.54 -1.35
N ASP A 93 -1.59 -2.41 -1.05
CA ASP A 93 -1.79 -1.24 -1.89
C ASP A 93 -1.19 -1.38 -3.28
N GLY A 94 -1.74 -0.60 -4.18
CA GLY A 94 -1.38 -0.55 -5.58
C GLY A 94 -0.58 0.73 -5.95
N ILE A 95 -0.69 1.10 -7.21
CA ILE A 95 0.09 2.18 -7.84
C ILE A 95 -0.26 3.57 -7.31
N THR A 96 -1.52 3.82 -6.98
CA THR A 96 -2.03 5.19 -6.73
C THR A 96 -1.43 5.86 -5.51
N GLU A 97 -1.12 5.09 -4.46
CA GLU A 97 -0.57 5.60 -3.21
C GLU A 97 0.93 5.36 -3.06
N LYS A 98 1.56 4.71 -4.03
CA LYS A 98 2.99 4.33 -4.00
C LYS A 98 3.40 3.38 -2.86
N ASN A 99 2.44 2.82 -2.14
CA ASN A 99 2.65 2.03 -0.93
C ASN A 99 2.70 0.53 -1.22
N THR A 100 3.35 0.16 -2.30
CA THR A 100 3.41 -1.22 -2.78
C THR A 100 4.38 -2.06 -1.94
N PRO A 101 3.97 -3.27 -1.51
CA PRO A 101 4.85 -4.19 -0.81
C PRO A 101 6.09 -4.56 -1.63
N PRO A 102 7.19 -4.97 -0.96
CA PRO A 102 8.44 -5.34 -1.62
C PRO A 102 8.29 -6.47 -2.65
N PHE A 103 9.15 -6.48 -3.64
CA PHE A 103 9.30 -7.56 -4.62
C PHE A 103 8.04 -7.90 -5.41
N GLY A 104 7.16 -6.92 -5.62
CA GLY A 104 5.92 -7.12 -6.36
C GLY A 104 4.88 -7.98 -5.63
N ALA A 105 4.96 -8.10 -4.31
CA ALA A 105 3.99 -8.86 -3.52
C ALA A 105 2.61 -8.20 -3.41
N GLY A 106 2.45 -6.98 -3.92
CA GLY A 106 1.17 -6.25 -3.99
C GLY A 106 0.52 -6.35 -5.37
N LEU A 107 -0.67 -5.76 -5.48
CA LEU A 107 -1.37 -5.63 -6.75
C LEU A 107 -0.69 -4.58 -7.66
N GLY A 108 -0.74 -4.80 -8.94
CA GLY A 108 -0.42 -3.80 -9.96
C GLY A 108 1.02 -3.71 -10.45
N LEU A 109 1.98 -4.37 -9.82
CA LEU A 109 3.34 -4.45 -10.35
C LEU A 109 3.59 -5.76 -11.09
N PRO A 110 4.34 -5.72 -12.22
CA PRO A 110 4.76 -6.93 -12.90
C PRO A 110 5.62 -7.80 -11.98
N THR A 111 5.32 -9.10 -11.93
CA THR A 111 6.04 -10.07 -11.10
C THR A 111 6.87 -11.05 -11.93
N GLU A 112 6.89 -10.90 -13.25
CA GLU A 112 7.69 -11.76 -14.12
C GLU A 112 9.18 -11.65 -13.79
N GLY A 113 9.82 -12.79 -13.57
CA GLY A 113 11.24 -12.87 -13.26
C GLY A 113 11.62 -12.58 -11.81
N VAL A 114 10.66 -12.28 -10.94
CA VAL A 114 10.94 -12.16 -9.50
C VAL A 114 10.94 -13.55 -8.87
N ASP A 115 11.97 -13.80 -8.05
CA ASP A 115 12.07 -15.05 -7.29
C ASP A 115 10.89 -15.20 -6.33
N ALA A 116 10.26 -16.38 -6.32
CA ALA A 116 9.11 -16.68 -5.48
C ALA A 116 9.43 -16.54 -3.96
N GLU A 117 10.65 -16.84 -3.53
CA GLU A 117 11.09 -16.64 -2.15
C GLU A 117 11.13 -15.13 -1.79
N LEU A 118 11.56 -14.27 -2.71
CA LEU A 118 11.53 -12.82 -2.50
C LEU A 118 10.11 -12.28 -2.48
N GLN A 119 9.23 -12.72 -3.38
CA GLN A 119 7.82 -12.34 -3.34
C GLN A 119 7.17 -12.75 -2.01
N TRP A 120 7.45 -13.95 -1.55
CA TRP A 120 6.96 -14.43 -0.26
C TRP A 120 7.55 -13.63 0.91
N ALA A 121 8.82 -13.21 0.83
CA ALA A 121 9.42 -12.33 1.82
C ALA A 121 8.74 -10.97 1.86
N GLY A 122 8.41 -10.39 0.71
CA GLY A 122 7.64 -9.14 0.60
C GLY A 122 6.25 -9.25 1.22
N ALA A 123 5.52 -10.32 0.91
CA ALA A 123 4.20 -10.58 1.50
C ALA A 123 4.27 -10.72 3.03
N ARG A 124 5.29 -11.42 3.55
CA ARG A 124 5.49 -11.52 5.01
C ARG A 124 5.82 -10.17 5.64
N ALA A 125 6.63 -9.34 4.99
CA ALA A 125 6.93 -8.00 5.48
C ALA A 125 5.67 -7.14 5.57
N HIS A 126 4.84 -7.16 4.54
CA HIS A 126 3.55 -6.47 4.53
C HIS A 126 2.63 -6.97 5.67
N ASN A 127 2.49 -8.28 5.81
CA ASN A 127 1.63 -8.86 6.86
C ASN A 127 2.13 -8.55 8.29
N ARG A 128 3.46 -8.45 8.50
CA ARG A 128 4.01 -8.05 9.80
C ARG A 128 3.67 -6.60 10.12
N TRP A 129 3.83 -5.71 9.16
CA TRP A 129 3.44 -4.32 9.31
C TRP A 129 1.92 -4.18 9.54
N LEU A 130 1.10 -4.86 8.73
CA LEU A 130 -0.35 -4.79 8.84
C LEU A 130 -0.88 -5.28 10.21
N ALA A 131 -0.16 -6.20 10.85
CA ALA A 131 -0.50 -6.66 12.20
C ALA A 131 -0.21 -5.61 13.29
N GLU A 132 0.53 -4.55 12.98
CA GLU A 132 0.82 -3.42 13.87
C GLU A 132 -0.09 -2.21 13.58
N LEU A 133 -0.78 -2.20 12.43
CA LEU A 133 -1.73 -1.17 12.04
C LEU A 133 -3.02 -1.28 12.85
#